data_a9ce906b718580ea6f216517326eb19d
#
_entry.id   a9ce906b718580ea6f216517326eb19d
#
_cell.length_a   1.000
_cell.length_b   1.000
_cell.length_c   1.000
_cell.angle_alpha   90.00
_cell.angle_beta   90.00
_cell.angle_gamma   90.00
#
_symmetry.space_group_name_H-M   'P 1'
#
loop_
_entity.id
_entity.type
_entity.pdbx_description
1 polymer ?
#
loop_
_entity_poly.entity_id
_entity_poly.type
_entity_poly.pdbx_seq_one_letter_code
_entity_poly.pdbx_strand_id
1 'polypeptide(L)'
;MLNTMLNTIQKYNMIKAHDKILVALSGGADSVALLTSLYELKDDLKIEISAIHINHNLRGLESKSDQSFCEDLCRKKGIELYVENFDVKTYSQAQKLSIEEAARNIRYSFFNKYFHNIYNVVIKT
;
A
#
# COMPACT_ATOMS: atom_id res chain seq x y z
N MET A 1 -17.92 -4.70 5.91
CA MET A 1 -16.51 -4.70 5.47
C MET A 1 -15.54 -5.05 6.60
N LEU A 2 -15.65 -4.40 7.74
CA LEU A 2 -14.72 -4.64 8.87
C LEU A 2 -14.74 -6.10 9.33
N ASN A 3 -15.92 -6.66 9.53
CA ASN A 3 -16.05 -8.04 9.96
C ASN A 3 -15.52 -9.04 8.94
N THR A 4 -15.77 -8.79 7.65
CA THR A 4 -15.28 -9.64 6.57
C THR A 4 -13.75 -9.64 6.52
N MET A 5 -13.14 -8.46 6.66
CA MET A 5 -11.68 -8.34 6.67
C MET A 5 -11.07 -9.05 7.88
N LEU A 6 -11.66 -8.86 9.05
CA LEU A 6 -11.19 -9.53 10.28
C LEU A 6 -11.28 -11.05 10.14
N ASN A 7 -12.36 -11.57 9.60
CA ASN A 7 -12.53 -13.00 9.36
C ASN A 7 -11.48 -13.54 8.39
N THR A 8 -11.18 -12.79 7.33
CA THR A 8 -10.16 -13.17 6.35
C THR A 8 -8.77 -13.22 7.01
N ILE A 9 -8.43 -12.21 7.80
CA ILE A 9 -7.16 -12.15 8.53
C ILE A 9 -7.02 -13.34 9.47
N GLN A 10 -8.04 -13.63 10.25
CA GLN A 10 -8.03 -14.75 11.19
C GLN A 10 -7.95 -16.09 10.48
N LYS A 11 -8.72 -16.27 9.39
CA LYS A 11 -8.77 -17.52 8.64
C LYS A 11 -7.40 -17.90 8.07
N TYR A 12 -6.68 -16.93 7.53
CA TYR A 12 -5.39 -17.20 6.88
C TYR A 12 -4.20 -16.94 7.79
N ASN A 13 -4.45 -16.53 9.03
CA ASN A 13 -3.38 -16.25 10.00
C ASN A 13 -2.35 -15.25 9.45
N MET A 14 -2.84 -14.26 8.73
CA MET A 14 -1.99 -13.30 8.01
C MET A 14 -1.30 -12.30 8.93
N ILE A 15 -1.94 -11.95 10.05
CA ILE A 15 -1.47 -10.89 10.94
C ILE A 15 -1.39 -11.44 12.36
N LYS A 16 -0.26 -11.20 12.99
CA LYS A 16 0.02 -11.61 14.38
C LYS A 16 0.27 -10.37 15.22
N ALA A 17 0.09 -10.49 16.53
CA ALA A 17 0.42 -9.42 17.46
C ALA A 17 1.89 -8.99 17.29
N HIS A 18 2.13 -7.69 17.40
CA HIS A 18 3.43 -7.04 17.24
C HIS A 18 3.97 -7.01 15.82
N ASP A 19 3.18 -7.38 14.82
CA ASP A 19 3.57 -7.26 13.42
C ASP A 19 3.64 -5.78 13.02
N LYS A 20 4.58 -5.48 12.16
CA LYS A 20 4.67 -4.20 11.46
C LYS A 20 4.11 -4.37 10.06
N ILE A 21 3.04 -3.67 9.76
CA ILE A 21 2.27 -3.87 8.53
C ILE A 21 2.42 -2.66 7.62
N LEU A 22 2.74 -2.95 6.37
CA LEU A 22 2.78 -1.95 5.31
C LEU A 22 1.60 -2.17 4.38
N VAL A 23 0.74 -1.17 4.25
CA VAL A 23 -0.45 -1.24 3.40
C VAL A 23 -0.21 -0.46 2.12
N ALA A 24 -0.42 -1.10 0.98
CA ALA A 24 -0.37 -0.43 -0.30
C ALA A 24 -1.61 0.44 -0.47
N LEU A 25 -1.41 1.75 -0.54
CA LEU A 25 -2.50 2.74 -0.63
C LEU A 25 -2.50 3.35 -2.02
N SER A 26 -3.47 2.97 -2.85
CA SER A 26 -3.56 3.45 -4.23
C SER A 26 -4.38 4.74 -4.38
N GLY A 27 -5.15 5.10 -3.36
CA GLY A 27 -6.12 6.20 -3.43
C GLY A 27 -7.51 5.74 -3.83
N GLY A 28 -7.68 4.50 -4.27
CA GLY A 28 -8.98 3.93 -4.58
C GLY A 28 -9.74 3.54 -3.32
N ALA A 29 -11.06 3.36 -3.46
CA ALA A 29 -11.97 3.09 -2.34
C ALA A 29 -11.56 1.84 -1.55
N ASP A 30 -11.15 0.78 -2.22
CA ASP A 30 -10.79 -0.49 -1.56
C ASP A 30 -9.54 -0.35 -0.70
N SER A 31 -8.51 0.34 -1.22
CA SER A 31 -7.27 0.52 -0.46
C SER A 31 -7.48 1.44 0.74
N VAL A 32 -8.29 2.48 0.59
CA VAL A 32 -8.63 3.40 1.68
C VAL A 32 -9.43 2.67 2.76
N ALA A 33 -10.41 1.86 2.35
CA ALA A 33 -11.22 1.07 3.30
C ALA A 33 -10.36 0.08 4.08
N LEU A 34 -9.43 -0.60 3.41
CA LEU A 34 -8.52 -1.53 4.06
C LEU A 34 -7.64 -0.84 5.09
N LEU A 35 -7.02 0.28 4.70
CA LEU A 35 -6.16 1.04 5.62
C LEU A 35 -6.94 1.54 6.82
N THR A 36 -8.11 2.13 6.59
CA THR A 36 -8.97 2.65 7.65
C THR A 36 -9.40 1.56 8.62
N SER A 37 -9.82 0.41 8.09
CA SER A 37 -10.24 -0.72 8.91
C SER A 37 -9.10 -1.27 9.76
N LEU A 38 -7.92 -1.43 9.18
CA LEU A 38 -6.74 -1.88 9.93
C LEU A 38 -6.33 -0.88 10.99
N TYR A 39 -6.40 0.41 10.68
CA TYR A 39 -6.09 1.46 11.63
C TYR A 39 -7.03 1.41 12.83
N GLU A 40 -8.32 1.19 12.61
CA GLU A 40 -9.30 1.07 13.70
C GLU A 40 -9.03 -0.15 14.57
N LEU A 41 -8.49 -1.22 13.99
CA LEU A 41 -8.21 -2.48 14.68
C LEU A 41 -6.81 -2.56 15.26
N LYS A 42 -5.95 -1.57 15.01
CA LYS A 42 -4.52 -1.68 15.33
C LYS A 42 -4.24 -1.93 16.81
N ASP A 43 -5.00 -1.31 17.69
CA ASP A 43 -4.81 -1.49 19.13
C ASP A 43 -5.30 -2.87 19.60
N ASP A 44 -6.44 -3.32 19.07
CA ASP A 44 -6.98 -4.64 19.39
C ASP A 44 -6.08 -5.75 18.87
N LEU A 45 -5.51 -5.57 17.67
CA LEU A 45 -4.61 -6.54 17.05
C LEU A 45 -3.17 -6.38 17.55
N LYS A 46 -2.86 -5.30 18.25
CA LYS A 46 -1.50 -4.98 18.75
C LYS A 46 -0.49 -4.94 17.61
N ILE A 47 -0.80 -4.17 16.57
CA ILE A 47 0.03 -4.04 15.38
C ILE A 47 0.44 -2.59 15.14
N GLU A 48 1.49 -2.40 14.36
CA GLU A 48 1.90 -1.10 13.84
C GLU A 48 1.58 -1.04 12.36
N ILE A 49 1.08 0.11 11.89
CA ILE A 49 0.63 0.28 10.52
C ILE A 49 1.34 1.47 9.88
N SER A 50 1.87 1.25 8.69
CA SER A 50 2.35 2.30 7.80
C SER A 50 1.77 2.07 6.41
N ALA A 51 1.83 3.07 5.56
CA ALA A 51 1.30 2.97 4.20
C ALA A 51 2.40 3.29 3.19
N ILE A 52 2.24 2.75 1.99
CA ILE A 52 3.08 3.07 0.84
C ILE A 52 2.19 3.42 -0.35
N HIS A 53 2.50 4.53 -1.01
CA HIS A 53 1.85 4.93 -2.24
C HIS A 53 2.88 4.98 -3.36
N ILE A 54 2.63 4.25 -4.45
CA ILE A 54 3.50 4.23 -5.61
C ILE A 54 2.84 5.04 -6.72
N ASN A 55 3.48 6.14 -7.09
CA ASN A 55 3.02 6.98 -8.19
C ASN A 55 3.77 6.57 -9.46
N HIS A 56 3.04 5.97 -10.39
CA HIS A 56 3.60 5.46 -11.65
C HIS A 56 3.75 6.53 -12.73
N ASN A 57 3.32 7.76 -12.45
CA ASN A 57 3.36 8.90 -13.39
C ASN A 57 2.64 8.66 -14.71
N LEU A 58 1.58 7.83 -14.67
CA LEU A 58 0.83 7.47 -15.89
C LEU A 58 -0.31 8.41 -16.21
N ARG A 59 -0.88 9.08 -15.20
CA ARG A 59 -2.11 9.85 -15.34
C ARG A 59 -1.94 11.36 -15.19
N GLY A 60 -0.73 11.85 -15.12
CA GLY A 60 -0.50 13.29 -14.96
C GLY A 60 -1.14 13.87 -13.71
N LEU A 61 -2.14 14.74 -13.89
CA LEU A 61 -2.83 15.40 -12.78
C LEU A 61 -3.57 14.43 -11.88
N GLU A 62 -4.13 13.34 -12.42
CA GLU A 62 -4.81 12.32 -11.61
C GLU A 62 -3.83 11.62 -10.67
N SER A 63 -2.63 11.31 -11.15
CA SER A 63 -1.59 10.72 -10.31
C SER A 63 -1.17 11.64 -9.16
N LYS A 64 -1.07 12.93 -9.42
CA LYS A 64 -0.77 13.92 -8.40
C LYS A 64 -1.90 14.07 -7.40
N SER A 65 -3.15 14.04 -7.88
CA SER A 65 -4.34 14.10 -7.05
C SER A 65 -4.43 12.91 -6.12
N ASP A 66 -4.19 11.70 -6.63
CA ASP A 66 -4.18 10.47 -5.84
C ASP A 66 -3.11 10.52 -4.76
N GLN A 67 -1.92 10.99 -5.11
CA GLN A 67 -0.82 11.14 -4.16
C GLN A 67 -1.17 12.12 -3.05
N SER A 68 -1.71 13.30 -3.42
CA SER A 68 -2.12 14.32 -2.44
C SER A 68 -3.19 13.80 -1.51
N PHE A 69 -4.15 13.05 -2.04
CA PHE A 69 -5.21 12.43 -1.25
C PHE A 69 -4.62 11.46 -0.21
N CYS A 70 -3.70 10.60 -0.64
CA CYS A 70 -3.05 9.64 0.26
C CYS A 70 -2.23 10.36 1.35
N GLU A 71 -1.51 11.40 0.97
CA GLU A 71 -0.72 12.19 1.92
C GLU A 71 -1.62 12.87 2.97
N ASP A 72 -2.72 13.46 2.53
CA ASP A 72 -3.67 14.11 3.45
C ASP A 72 -4.33 13.11 4.38
N LEU A 73 -4.77 11.98 3.85
CA LEU A 73 -5.42 10.93 4.64
C LEU A 73 -4.49 10.41 5.73
N CYS A 74 -3.26 10.10 5.38
CA CYS A 74 -2.29 9.56 6.34
C CYS A 74 -1.88 10.60 7.37
N ARG A 75 -1.74 11.86 6.97
CA ARG A 75 -1.42 12.94 7.89
C ARG A 75 -2.53 13.13 8.93
N LYS A 76 -3.80 13.10 8.49
CA LYS A 76 -4.94 13.24 9.39
C LYS A 76 -5.04 12.11 10.40
N LYS A 77 -4.66 10.91 10.02
CA LYS A 77 -4.72 9.73 10.88
C LYS A 77 -3.44 9.49 11.67
N GLY A 78 -2.37 10.23 11.39
CA GLY A 78 -1.08 10.01 12.03
C GLY A 78 -0.39 8.74 11.57
N ILE A 79 -0.64 8.32 10.33
CA ILE A 79 -0.03 7.14 9.72
C ILE A 79 1.18 7.56 8.90
N GLU A 80 2.31 6.89 9.11
CA GLU A 80 3.50 7.13 8.30
C GLU A 80 3.26 6.66 6.86
N LEU A 81 3.54 7.54 5.90
CA LEU A 81 3.37 7.24 4.48
C LEU A 81 4.70 7.34 3.75
N TYR A 82 5.04 6.28 3.03
CA TYR A 82 6.15 6.29 2.09
C TYR A 82 5.58 6.54 0.69
N VAL A 83 6.18 7.48 -0.04
CA VAL A 83 5.77 7.78 -1.42
C VAL A 83 6.94 7.47 -2.34
N GLU A 84 6.69 6.59 -3.30
CA GLU A 84 7.67 6.23 -4.32
C GLU A 84 7.15 6.70 -5.69
N ASN A 85 7.99 7.39 -6.43
CA ASN A 85 7.66 7.85 -7.78
C ASN A 85 8.50 7.09 -8.78
N PHE A 86 7.87 6.61 -9.86
CA PHE A 86 8.57 5.83 -10.86
C PHE A 86 7.94 6.03 -12.23
N ASP A 87 8.78 6.25 -13.25
CA ASP A 87 8.31 6.38 -14.63
C ASP A 87 8.10 5.00 -15.25
N VAL A 88 6.89 4.47 -15.10
CA VAL A 88 6.53 3.15 -15.58
C VAL A 88 6.61 3.06 -17.10
N LYS A 89 6.23 4.13 -17.81
CA LYS A 89 6.22 4.14 -19.27
C LYS A 89 7.63 3.93 -19.83
N THR A 90 8.59 4.69 -19.32
CA THR A 90 10.00 4.54 -19.74
C THR A 90 10.52 3.14 -19.41
N TYR A 91 10.23 2.64 -18.23
CA TYR A 91 10.65 1.29 -17.83
C TYR A 91 10.03 0.23 -18.73
N SER A 92 8.74 0.33 -19.05
CA SER A 92 8.07 -0.64 -19.91
C SER A 92 8.68 -0.68 -21.31
N GLN A 93 9.01 0.48 -21.86
CA GLN A 93 9.65 0.57 -23.17
C GLN A 93 11.06 -0.01 -23.15
N ALA A 94 11.84 0.30 -22.14
CA ALA A 94 13.22 -0.21 -22.02
C ALA A 94 13.26 -1.73 -21.83
N GLN A 95 12.31 -2.29 -21.11
CA GLN A 95 12.24 -3.73 -20.82
C GLN A 95 11.36 -4.51 -21.80
N LYS A 96 10.74 -3.84 -22.75
CA LYS A 96 9.82 -4.46 -23.74
C LYS A 96 8.67 -5.18 -23.05
N LEU A 97 8.11 -4.56 -22.02
CA LEU A 97 6.98 -5.08 -21.25
C LEU A 97 5.73 -4.23 -21.50
N SER A 98 4.56 -4.80 -21.25
CA SER A 98 3.34 -4.00 -21.19
C SER A 98 3.41 -3.05 -20.00
N ILE A 99 2.58 -2.00 -20.04
CA ILE A 99 2.46 -1.06 -18.91
C ILE A 99 2.03 -1.80 -17.64
N GLU A 100 1.09 -2.74 -17.76
CA GLU A 100 0.62 -3.52 -16.62
C GLU A 100 1.70 -4.39 -16.00
N GLU A 101 2.48 -5.09 -16.83
CA GLU A 101 3.58 -5.93 -16.35
C GLU A 101 4.68 -5.08 -15.70
N ALA A 102 5.00 -3.95 -16.33
CA ALA A 102 6.00 -3.01 -15.79
C ALA A 102 5.57 -2.47 -14.43
N ALA A 103 4.32 -2.03 -14.31
CA ALA A 103 3.77 -1.53 -13.06
C ALA A 103 3.78 -2.60 -11.95
N ARG A 104 3.45 -3.84 -12.31
CA ARG A 104 3.49 -4.95 -11.37
C ARG A 104 4.90 -5.21 -10.87
N ASN A 105 5.87 -5.27 -11.78
CA ASN A 105 7.27 -5.52 -11.43
C ASN A 105 7.82 -4.44 -10.49
N ILE A 106 7.51 -3.19 -10.78
CA ILE A 106 7.94 -2.06 -9.96
C ILE A 106 7.30 -2.14 -8.57
N ARG A 107 6.02 -2.42 -8.51
CA ARG A 107 5.28 -2.52 -7.25
C ARG A 107 5.86 -3.62 -6.36
N TYR A 108 6.09 -4.82 -6.91
CA TYR A 108 6.70 -5.92 -6.16
C TYR A 108 8.12 -5.61 -5.72
N SER A 109 8.89 -4.91 -6.54
CA SER A 109 10.25 -4.50 -6.19
C SER A 109 10.24 -3.61 -4.94
N PHE A 110 9.36 -2.61 -4.88
CA PHE A 110 9.24 -1.76 -3.70
C PHE A 110 8.75 -2.53 -2.49
N PHE A 111 7.73 -3.38 -2.66
CA PHE A 111 7.21 -4.18 -1.54
C PHE A 111 8.28 -5.09 -0.96
N ASN A 112 9.07 -5.75 -1.79
CA ASN A 112 10.17 -6.61 -1.33
C ASN A 112 11.21 -5.82 -0.55
N LYS A 113 11.54 -4.62 -1.03
CA LYS A 113 12.49 -3.74 -0.35
C LYS A 113 12.03 -3.43 1.08
N TYR A 114 10.78 -3.03 1.24
CA TYR A 114 10.26 -2.69 2.57
C TYR A 114 10.04 -3.92 3.44
N PHE A 115 9.55 -5.01 2.85
CA PHE A 115 9.30 -6.26 3.59
C PHE A 115 10.58 -6.78 4.25
N HIS A 116 11.67 -6.85 3.51
CA HIS A 116 12.92 -7.41 4.05
C HIS A 116 13.61 -6.50 5.04
N ASN A 117 13.41 -5.19 4.96
CA ASN A 117 14.17 -4.25 5.77
C ASN A 117 13.45 -3.87 7.07
N ILE A 118 12.12 -3.68 7.06
CA ILE A 118 11.41 -3.05 8.17
C ILE A 118 10.14 -3.79 8.57
N TYR A 119 9.37 -4.30 7.60
CA TYR A 119 8.01 -4.77 7.82
C TYR A 119 7.89 -6.28 7.76
N ASN A 120 7.06 -6.85 8.66
CA ASN A 120 6.79 -8.28 8.70
C ASN A 120 5.74 -8.70 7.68
N VAL A 121 4.79 -7.80 7.40
CA VAL A 121 3.65 -8.08 6.53
C VAL A 121 3.44 -6.93 5.58
N VAL A 122 3.24 -7.24 4.30
CA VAL A 122 2.87 -6.27 3.27
C VAL A 122 1.54 -6.68 2.68
N ILE A 123 0.54 -5.79 2.80
CA ILE A 123 -0.80 -6.02 2.26
C ILE A 123 -0.95 -5.23 0.97
N LYS A 124 -1.18 -5.96 -0.11
CA LYS A 124 -1.33 -5.41 -1.46
C LYS A 124 -2.81 -5.34 -1.82
N THR A 125 -3.23 -4.20 -2.32
CA THR A 125 -4.61 -4.02 -2.77
C THR A 125 -4.70 -3.92 -4.27
#